data_8f31363c2576d5425eba90eb7740a91b
#
_entry.id   8f31363c2576d5425eba90eb7740a91b
#
_cell.length_a   1.000
_cell.length_b   1.000
_cell.length_c   1.000
_cell.angle_alpha   90.00
_cell.angle_beta   90.00
_cell.angle_gamma   90.00
#
_symmetry.space_group_name_H-M   'P 1'
#
loop_
_entity.id
_entity.type
_entity.pdbx_description
1 polymer ?
#
loop_
_entity_poly.entity_id
_entity_poly.type
_entity_poly.pdbx_seq_one_letter_code
_entity_poly.pdbx_strand_id
1 'polypeptide(L)'
;MKEFKVKVLSPVGLHARPAAAFAAQAKSSGCTVKLSKIVDGTATSAVDGASVLRVMTLGVKCGDEIYVQVEGEGEEQTAAALQVIAESTED
;
A
#
# COMPACT_ATOMS: atom_id res chain seq x y z
N MET A 1 -11.34 6.54 -10.02
CA MET A 1 -10.30 5.69 -9.40
C MET A 1 -8.94 6.36 -9.47
N LYS A 2 -8.22 6.35 -8.36
CA LYS A 2 -6.87 6.89 -8.29
C LYS A 2 -5.88 5.74 -8.20
N GLU A 3 -4.83 5.79 -9.01
CA GLU A 3 -3.82 4.72 -9.07
C GLU A 3 -2.44 5.33 -8.94
N PHE A 4 -1.53 4.63 -8.29
CA PHE A 4 -0.14 5.06 -8.25
C PHE A 4 0.79 3.88 -8.03
N LYS A 5 2.04 4.06 -8.44
CA LYS A 5 3.14 3.13 -8.15
C LYS A 5 4.12 3.85 -7.26
N VAL A 6 4.66 3.14 -6.28
CA VAL A 6 5.61 3.73 -5.35
C VAL A 6 6.59 2.67 -4.88
N LYS A 7 7.83 3.08 -4.65
CA LYS A 7 8.86 2.22 -4.09
C LYS A 7 8.77 2.28 -2.57
N VAL A 8 8.73 1.13 -1.93
CA VAL A 8 8.68 1.05 -0.47
C VAL A 8 10.08 1.30 0.09
N LEU A 9 10.22 2.30 0.93
CA LEU A 9 11.50 2.73 1.47
C LEU A 9 11.70 2.35 2.93
N SER A 10 10.68 1.84 3.60
CA SER A 10 10.79 1.36 4.97
C SER A 10 11.83 0.23 5.06
N PRO A 11 12.74 0.26 6.04
CA PRO A 11 13.75 -0.81 6.20
C PRO A 11 13.17 -2.20 6.34
N VAL A 12 11.94 -2.31 6.86
CA VAL A 12 11.27 -3.61 7.04
C VAL A 12 10.26 -3.90 5.94
N GLY A 13 10.17 -3.04 4.93
CA GLY A 13 9.18 -3.18 3.86
C GLY A 13 7.77 -2.94 4.37
N LEU A 14 6.76 -3.55 3.73
CA LEU A 14 5.38 -3.48 4.18
C LEU A 14 5.09 -4.62 5.14
N HIS A 15 5.68 -4.54 6.33
CA HIS A 15 5.55 -5.54 7.37
C HIS A 15 5.38 -4.82 8.71
N ALA A 16 4.79 -5.47 9.71
CA ALA A 16 4.61 -4.93 11.05
C ALA A 16 3.97 -3.51 11.04
N ARG A 17 4.67 -2.49 11.53
CA ARG A 17 4.13 -1.14 11.65
C ARG A 17 3.74 -0.50 10.32
N PRO A 18 4.56 -0.54 9.27
CA PRO A 18 4.16 0.04 7.98
C PRO A 18 2.90 -0.62 7.42
N ALA A 19 2.79 -1.94 7.53
CA ALA A 19 1.60 -2.65 7.06
C ALA A 19 0.38 -2.24 7.88
N ALA A 20 0.53 -2.12 9.19
CA ALA A 20 -0.56 -1.70 10.08
C ALA A 20 -0.99 -0.27 9.77
N ALA A 21 -0.05 0.65 9.57
CA ALA A 21 -0.35 2.03 9.25
C ALA A 21 -1.05 2.15 7.89
N PHE A 22 -0.57 1.42 6.90
CA PHE A 22 -1.18 1.41 5.57
C PHE A 22 -2.63 0.92 5.63
N ALA A 23 -2.84 -0.22 6.27
CA ALA A 23 -4.17 -0.83 6.38
C ALA A 23 -5.13 0.05 7.20
N ALA A 24 -4.65 0.65 8.27
CA ALA A 24 -5.47 1.53 9.10
C ALA A 24 -5.93 2.76 8.32
N GLN A 25 -5.02 3.37 7.55
CA GLN A 25 -5.35 4.53 6.72
C GLN A 25 -6.37 4.13 5.64
N ALA A 26 -6.15 3.01 4.97
CA ALA A 26 -7.06 2.51 3.95
C ALA A 26 -8.45 2.25 4.53
N LYS A 27 -8.50 1.62 5.69
CA LYS A 27 -9.77 1.28 6.32
C LYS A 27 -10.53 2.52 6.79
N SER A 28 -9.84 3.48 7.39
CA SER A 28 -10.49 4.69 7.92
C SER A 28 -10.98 5.62 6.81
N SER A 29 -10.43 5.51 5.62
CA SER A 29 -10.81 6.37 4.49
C SER A 29 -12.19 6.05 3.93
N GLY A 30 -12.68 4.84 4.13
CA GLY A 30 -13.92 4.37 3.52
C GLY A 30 -13.80 4.04 2.04
N CYS A 31 -12.62 4.22 1.45
CA CYS A 31 -12.37 3.87 0.05
C CYS A 31 -12.06 2.39 -0.10
N THR A 32 -12.28 1.86 -1.31
CA THR A 32 -11.80 0.53 -1.67
C THR A 32 -10.35 0.66 -2.08
N VAL A 33 -9.46 -0.02 -1.39
CA VAL A 33 -8.03 0.03 -1.66
C VAL A 33 -7.53 -1.35 -2.05
N LYS A 34 -6.90 -1.44 -3.22
CA LYS A 34 -6.29 -2.66 -3.73
C LYS A 34 -4.79 -2.44 -3.85
N LEU A 35 -4.03 -3.43 -3.46
CA LEU A 35 -2.58 -3.34 -3.41
C LEU A 35 -1.97 -4.54 -4.09
N SER A 36 -1.01 -4.31 -4.98
CA SER A 36 -0.25 -5.36 -5.66
C SER A 36 1.24 -5.08 -5.50
N LYS A 37 2.04 -6.15 -5.54
CA LYS A 37 3.49 -6.04 -5.61
C LYS A 37 3.89 -6.09 -7.07
N ILE A 38 4.87 -5.29 -7.46
CA ILE A 38 5.39 -5.31 -8.83
C ILE A 38 6.64 -6.17 -8.87
N VAL A 39 6.60 -7.23 -9.68
CA VAL A 39 7.70 -8.16 -9.86
C VAL A 39 8.04 -8.18 -11.35
N ASP A 40 9.27 -7.81 -11.69
CA ASP A 40 9.75 -7.76 -13.07
C ASP A 40 8.81 -6.95 -13.99
N GLY A 41 8.31 -5.83 -13.46
CA GLY A 41 7.44 -4.93 -14.19
C GLY A 41 5.98 -5.35 -14.26
N THR A 42 5.63 -6.47 -13.63
CA THR A 42 4.26 -7.01 -13.66
C THR A 42 3.66 -7.01 -12.26
N ALA A 43 2.45 -6.49 -12.13
CA ALA A 43 1.75 -6.50 -10.85
C ALA A 43 1.25 -7.91 -10.53
N THR A 44 1.41 -8.30 -9.27
CA THR A 44 0.85 -9.56 -8.76
C THR A 44 -0.66 -9.41 -8.58
N SER A 45 -1.33 -10.49 -8.16
CA SER A 45 -2.75 -10.41 -7.83
C SER A 45 -2.98 -9.39 -6.72
N ALA A 46 -4.00 -8.55 -6.90
CA ALA A 46 -4.30 -7.50 -5.93
C ALA A 46 -4.91 -8.09 -4.66
N VAL A 47 -4.54 -7.51 -3.52
CA VAL A 47 -5.11 -7.87 -2.22
C VAL A 47 -5.79 -6.65 -1.61
N ASP A 48 -6.60 -6.87 -0.59
CA ASP A 48 -7.29 -5.81 0.13
C ASP A 48 -6.27 -4.99 0.93
N GLY A 49 -6.10 -3.73 0.55
CA GLY A 49 -5.15 -2.82 1.22
C GLY A 49 -5.60 -2.41 2.62
N ALA A 50 -6.85 -2.67 3.00
CA ALA A 50 -7.37 -2.37 4.33
C ALA A 50 -7.17 -3.52 5.32
N SER A 51 -6.56 -4.61 4.87
CA SER A 51 -6.30 -5.79 5.72
C SER A 51 -4.81 -5.91 5.99
N VAL A 52 -4.39 -5.75 7.25
CA VAL A 52 -2.98 -5.89 7.64
C VAL A 52 -2.44 -7.25 7.20
N LEU A 53 -3.22 -8.30 7.45
CA LEU A 53 -2.80 -9.66 7.13
C LEU A 53 -2.57 -9.83 5.61
N ARG A 54 -3.48 -9.30 4.80
CA ARG A 54 -3.36 -9.40 3.35
C ARG A 54 -2.18 -8.58 2.81
N VAL A 55 -1.98 -7.38 3.34
CA VAL A 55 -0.83 -6.55 2.96
C VAL A 55 0.47 -7.29 3.23
N MET A 56 0.58 -7.94 4.39
CA MET A 56 1.79 -8.68 4.76
C MET A 56 2.00 -9.91 3.89
N THR A 57 0.93 -10.53 3.36
CA THR A 57 1.09 -11.71 2.51
C THR A 57 1.77 -11.42 1.18
N LEU A 58 1.83 -10.16 0.76
CA LEU A 58 2.52 -9.80 -0.48
C LEU A 58 4.04 -9.93 -0.38
N GLY A 59 4.58 -9.94 0.83
CA GLY A 59 6.02 -10.06 1.01
C GLY A 59 6.81 -8.88 0.46
N VAL A 60 6.26 -7.67 0.56
CA VAL A 60 6.92 -6.45 0.06
C VAL A 60 8.08 -6.10 0.98
N LYS A 61 9.26 -5.94 0.38
CA LYS A 61 10.51 -5.62 1.10
C LYS A 61 10.96 -4.21 0.76
N CYS A 62 11.91 -3.70 1.53
CA CYS A 62 12.53 -2.42 1.25
C CYS A 62 13.10 -2.43 -0.19
N GLY A 63 12.73 -1.42 -0.97
CA GLY A 63 13.16 -1.32 -2.35
C GLY A 63 12.19 -1.94 -3.36
N ASP A 64 11.23 -2.73 -2.89
CA ASP A 64 10.22 -3.29 -3.79
C ASP A 64 9.22 -2.21 -4.18
N GLU A 65 8.66 -2.35 -5.37
CA GLU A 65 7.66 -1.44 -5.88
C GLU A 65 6.27 -2.03 -5.71
N ILE A 66 5.31 -1.18 -5.36
CA ILE A 66 3.91 -1.59 -5.22
C ILE A 66 3.04 -0.75 -6.14
N TYR A 67 1.89 -1.33 -6.51
CA TYR A 67 0.87 -0.67 -7.31
C TYR A 67 -0.39 -0.60 -6.47
N VAL A 68 -0.91 0.62 -6.29
CA VAL A 68 -2.05 0.87 -5.41
C VAL A 68 -3.19 1.48 -6.22
N GLN A 69 -4.39 0.95 -6.03
CA GLN A 69 -5.62 1.46 -6.63
C GLN A 69 -6.56 1.87 -5.51
N VAL A 70 -7.05 3.10 -5.56
CA VAL A 70 -7.96 3.66 -4.56
C VAL A 70 -9.21 4.14 -5.25
N GLU A 71 -10.37 3.69 -4.79
CA GLU A 71 -11.65 4.07 -5.37
C GLU A 71 -12.64 4.45 -4.28
N GLY A 72 -13.28 5.60 -4.45
CA GLY A 72 -14.28 6.07 -3.51
C GLY A 72 -14.20 7.57 -3.29
N GLU A 73 -15.05 8.06 -2.40
CA GLU A 73 -15.07 9.46 -2.04
C GLU A 73 -13.79 9.81 -1.27
N GLY A 74 -13.11 10.87 -1.68
CA GLY A 74 -11.84 11.25 -1.08
C GLY A 74 -10.66 10.43 -1.54
N GLU A 75 -10.78 9.75 -2.68
CA GLU A 75 -9.73 8.86 -3.19
C GLU A 75 -8.39 9.55 -3.40
N GLU A 76 -8.40 10.81 -3.81
CA GLU A 76 -7.15 11.55 -4.02
C GLU A 76 -6.40 11.78 -2.71
N GLN A 77 -7.10 12.17 -1.67
CA GLN A 77 -6.51 12.39 -0.35
C GLN A 77 -6.02 11.07 0.25
N THR A 78 -6.80 10.02 0.07
CA THR A 78 -6.44 8.69 0.55
C THR A 78 -5.18 8.19 -0.16
N ALA A 79 -5.12 8.33 -1.48
CA ALA A 79 -3.96 7.91 -2.26
C ALA A 79 -2.71 8.65 -1.80
N ALA A 80 -2.80 9.96 -1.58
CA ALA A 80 -1.67 10.76 -1.11
C ALA A 80 -1.19 10.29 0.26
N ALA A 81 -2.12 10.00 1.18
CA ALA A 81 -1.77 9.53 2.52
C ALA A 81 -1.10 8.16 2.47
N LEU A 82 -1.61 7.26 1.65
CA LEU A 82 -1.03 5.91 1.50
C LEU A 82 0.36 5.98 0.88
N GLN A 83 0.56 6.89 -0.07
CA GLN A 83 1.87 7.06 -0.69
C GLN A 83 2.90 7.53 0.33
N VAL A 84 2.54 8.47 1.20
CA VAL A 84 3.43 8.95 2.26
C VAL A 84 3.82 7.80 3.19
N ILE A 85 2.87 6.96 3.56
CA ILE A 85 3.13 5.81 4.44
C ILE A 85 4.08 4.83 3.76
N ALA A 86 3.84 4.52 2.48
CA ALA A 86 4.68 3.57 1.74
C ALA A 86 6.10 4.07 1.55
N GLU A 87 6.28 5.39 1.40
CA GLU A 87 7.59 5.99 1.20
C GLU A 87 8.30 6.32 2.53
N SER A 88 7.64 6.14 3.66
CA SER A 88 8.23 6.44 4.96
C SER A 88 9.42 5.53 5.24
N THR A 89 10.50 6.12 5.75
CA THR A 89 11.69 5.37 6.16
C THR A 89 11.62 4.93 7.62
N GLU A 90 10.56 5.29 8.31
CA GLU A 90 10.34 4.87 9.69
C GLU A 90 9.71 3.47 9.72
N ASP A 91 10.12 2.66 10.67
CA ASP A 91 9.55 1.32 10.87
C ASP A 91 8.59 1.22 12.06
#